data_ff4467904691bbc9a1a5d9611429e91b
#
_entry.id   ff4467904691bbc9a1a5d9611429e91b
#
_cell.length_a   1.000
_cell.length_b   1.000
_cell.length_c   1.000
_cell.angle_alpha   90.00
_cell.angle_beta   90.00
_cell.angle_gamma   90.00
#
_symmetry.space_group_name_H-M   'P 1'
#
loop_
_entity.id
_entity.type
_entity.pdbx_description
1 polymer ?
#
loop_
_entity_poly.entity_id
_entity_poly.type
_entity_poly.pdbx_seq_one_letter_code
_entity_poly.pdbx_strand_id
1 'polypeptide(L)'
;MPYLTDLIIQRWAVIVNEAMRVARIMSGPQICVSLDGTSIESITDESARANLAGADMVEVRFDRLYLIQPDPTISEEEEGEPHKLPPEDEWALKDVEEIEVEASISALRKALPLPVVFTVRPVSEGGFYPGKESQRLAILEAAIESDVSWIDLELSIDDDSRSSLMEKAKEKGVKIIASKHDTNGMPTQQDIIDLVSENQSKGDLVKFCGTSRDHGDALQIVNAAEELKDSGHGFSLMSLNNGGDWGRLHAPILNQNLVYATMQNEFRLSDKGLVNIRDLKEAWTLLEY
;
A
#
# COMPACT_ATOMS: atom_id res chain seq x y z
N MET A 1 24.88 -17.94 35.65
CA MET A 1 25.26 -17.86 34.22
C MET A 1 24.14 -17.48 33.23
N PRO A 2 22.91 -17.14 33.61
CA PRO A 2 21.90 -16.65 32.65
C PRO A 2 22.20 -15.28 32.04
N TYR A 3 22.80 -14.37 32.78
CA TYR A 3 23.07 -12.99 32.33
C TYR A 3 24.04 -12.85 31.13
N LEU A 4 24.98 -13.79 30.94
CA LEU A 4 25.91 -13.73 29.78
C LEU A 4 25.24 -14.12 28.47
N THR A 5 24.31 -15.06 28.52
CA THR A 5 23.55 -15.53 27.36
C THR A 5 22.61 -14.45 26.86
N ASP A 6 21.91 -13.76 27.76
CA ASP A 6 21.03 -12.66 27.42
C ASP A 6 21.79 -11.47 26.80
N LEU A 7 22.96 -11.15 27.33
CA LEU A 7 23.81 -10.08 26.77
C LEU A 7 24.35 -10.40 25.37
N ILE A 8 24.67 -11.67 25.11
CA ILE A 8 25.09 -12.16 23.79
C ILE A 8 23.92 -12.08 22.81
N ILE A 9 22.75 -12.55 23.19
CA ILE A 9 21.53 -12.51 22.35
C ILE A 9 21.17 -11.07 22.01
N GLN A 10 21.20 -10.15 22.98
CA GLN A 10 20.93 -8.72 22.73
C GLN A 10 21.96 -8.10 21.76
N ARG A 11 23.24 -8.40 21.91
CA ARG A 11 24.29 -7.93 20.99
C ARG A 11 24.14 -8.49 19.59
N TRP A 12 23.79 -9.77 19.44
CA TRP A 12 23.53 -10.36 18.14
C TRP A 12 22.29 -9.75 17.49
N ALA A 13 21.23 -9.49 18.24
CA ALA A 13 20.03 -8.80 17.73
C ALA A 13 20.36 -7.41 17.19
N VAL A 14 21.20 -6.64 17.88
CA VAL A 14 21.65 -5.32 17.43
C VAL A 14 22.49 -5.43 16.14
N ILE A 15 23.42 -6.39 16.06
CA ILE A 15 24.27 -6.59 14.88
C ILE A 15 23.44 -7.03 13.68
N VAL A 16 22.48 -7.95 13.86
CA VAL A 16 21.59 -8.41 12.80
C VAL A 16 20.69 -7.28 12.32
N ASN A 17 20.13 -6.47 13.23
CA ASN A 17 19.31 -5.32 12.89
C ASN A 17 20.12 -4.27 12.11
N GLU A 18 21.36 -4.00 12.50
CA GLU A 18 22.23 -3.05 11.79
C GLU A 18 22.64 -3.59 10.42
N ALA A 19 22.95 -4.87 10.30
CA ALA A 19 23.26 -5.51 9.02
C ALA A 19 22.04 -5.50 8.08
N MET A 20 20.82 -5.76 8.61
CA MET A 20 19.60 -5.64 7.83
C MET A 20 19.31 -4.20 7.42
N ARG A 21 19.59 -3.23 8.31
CA ARG A 21 19.47 -1.81 8.01
C ARG A 21 20.40 -1.40 6.87
N VAL A 22 21.67 -1.79 6.92
CA VAL A 22 22.66 -1.49 5.88
C VAL A 22 22.27 -2.15 4.55
N ALA A 23 21.85 -3.42 4.58
CA ALA A 23 21.36 -4.12 3.38
C ALA A 23 20.15 -3.41 2.77
N ARG A 24 19.23 -2.91 3.60
CA ARG A 24 18.04 -2.17 3.17
C ARG A 24 18.41 -0.81 2.53
N ILE A 25 19.33 -0.05 3.14
CA ILE A 25 19.83 1.22 2.58
C ILE A 25 20.49 0.98 1.22
N MET A 26 21.18 -0.15 1.03
CA MET A 26 21.84 -0.50 -0.23
C MET A 26 20.88 -1.01 -1.30
N SER A 27 19.68 -1.51 -0.95
CA SER A 27 18.71 -2.04 -1.91
C SER A 27 17.65 -1.01 -2.35
N GLY A 28 17.58 0.14 -1.66
CA GLY A 28 16.51 1.13 -1.87
C GLY A 28 15.13 0.64 -1.39
N PRO A 29 14.08 1.46 -1.53
CA PRO A 29 12.71 1.08 -1.21
C PRO A 29 12.17 0.05 -2.22
N GLN A 30 11.36 -0.88 -1.74
CA GLN A 30 10.60 -1.77 -2.63
C GLN A 30 9.49 -0.98 -3.32
N ILE A 31 9.22 -1.30 -4.58
CA ILE A 31 8.14 -0.67 -5.35
C ILE A 31 6.94 -1.61 -5.38
N CYS A 32 5.83 -1.16 -4.79
CA CYS A 32 4.54 -1.80 -4.85
C CYS A 32 3.66 -1.11 -5.89
N VAL A 33 3.15 -1.84 -6.87
CA VAL A 33 2.15 -1.30 -7.79
C VAL A 33 0.76 -1.63 -7.26
N SER A 34 -0.04 -0.59 -6.96
CA SER A 34 -1.45 -0.77 -6.64
C SER A 34 -2.24 -1.05 -7.92
N LEU A 35 -2.96 -2.18 -7.94
CA LEU A 35 -3.71 -2.62 -9.11
C LEU A 35 -5.12 -2.02 -9.09
N ASP A 36 -5.54 -1.49 -10.23
CA ASP A 36 -6.82 -0.79 -10.38
C ASP A 36 -7.93 -1.68 -10.95
N GLY A 37 -7.61 -2.94 -11.26
CA GLY A 37 -8.55 -3.90 -11.84
C GLY A 37 -9.78 -4.15 -10.96
N THR A 38 -10.94 -4.33 -11.61
CA THR A 38 -12.25 -4.64 -10.99
C THR A 38 -12.71 -6.08 -11.25
N SER A 39 -11.86 -6.88 -11.88
CA SER A 39 -12.07 -8.31 -12.12
C SER A 39 -10.77 -9.09 -11.94
N ILE A 40 -10.87 -10.40 -11.72
CA ILE A 40 -9.69 -11.27 -11.60
C ILE A 40 -8.83 -11.20 -12.86
N GLU A 41 -9.45 -11.15 -14.03
CA GLU A 41 -8.76 -11.06 -15.32
C GLU A 41 -7.97 -9.74 -15.43
N SER A 42 -8.63 -8.60 -15.19
CA SER A 42 -7.97 -7.29 -15.26
C SER A 42 -6.84 -7.14 -14.25
N ILE A 43 -7.02 -7.63 -13.02
CA ILE A 43 -5.97 -7.66 -11.98
C ILE A 43 -4.77 -8.51 -12.44
N THR A 44 -5.03 -9.67 -13.05
CA THR A 44 -3.98 -10.56 -13.53
C THR A 44 -3.16 -9.92 -14.66
N ASP A 45 -3.84 -9.32 -15.63
CA ASP A 45 -3.20 -8.65 -16.76
C ASP A 45 -2.38 -7.44 -16.30
N GLU A 46 -2.90 -6.68 -15.36
CA GLU A 46 -2.22 -5.53 -14.81
C GLU A 46 -0.99 -5.92 -13.98
N SER A 47 -1.10 -6.99 -13.20
CA SER A 47 0.03 -7.56 -12.44
C SER A 47 1.14 -8.07 -13.36
N ALA A 48 0.79 -8.71 -14.49
CA ALA A 48 1.78 -9.14 -15.47
C ALA A 48 2.54 -7.95 -16.08
N ARG A 49 1.84 -6.86 -16.38
CA ARG A 49 2.46 -5.60 -16.85
C ARG A 49 3.34 -4.96 -15.78
N ALA A 50 2.89 -4.94 -14.52
CA ALA A 50 3.66 -4.42 -13.38
C ALA A 50 4.96 -5.21 -13.19
N ASN A 51 4.91 -6.54 -13.30
CA ASN A 51 6.09 -7.41 -13.26
C ASN A 51 7.09 -7.07 -14.39
N LEU A 52 6.61 -6.89 -15.62
CA LEU A 52 7.45 -6.49 -16.75
C LEU A 52 8.05 -5.08 -16.59
N ALA A 53 7.35 -4.18 -15.90
CA ALA A 53 7.85 -2.86 -15.56
C ALA A 53 8.85 -2.87 -14.38
N GLY A 54 9.03 -4.01 -13.72
CA GLY A 54 9.99 -4.22 -12.65
C GLY A 54 9.48 -3.82 -11.28
N ALA A 55 8.19 -4.03 -10.99
CA ALA A 55 7.63 -3.97 -9.65
C ALA A 55 8.22 -5.08 -8.77
N ASP A 56 8.45 -4.79 -7.48
CA ASP A 56 8.89 -5.78 -6.50
C ASP A 56 7.71 -6.56 -5.93
N MET A 57 6.54 -5.93 -5.88
CA MET A 57 5.28 -6.50 -5.41
C MET A 57 4.09 -5.76 -5.99
N VAL A 58 2.89 -6.31 -5.82
CA VAL A 58 1.64 -5.68 -6.21
C VAL A 58 0.68 -5.61 -5.03
N GLU A 59 -0.11 -4.54 -4.97
CA GLU A 59 -1.24 -4.46 -4.04
C GLU A 59 -2.51 -4.88 -4.77
N VAL A 60 -3.16 -5.92 -4.28
CA VAL A 60 -4.50 -6.33 -4.70
C VAL A 60 -5.52 -5.63 -3.81
N ARG A 61 -6.23 -4.68 -4.36
CA ARG A 61 -7.38 -4.00 -3.75
C ARG A 61 -8.62 -4.87 -3.95
N PHE A 62 -8.79 -5.87 -3.09
CA PHE A 62 -9.90 -6.83 -3.20
C PHE A 62 -11.28 -6.16 -3.11
N ASP A 63 -11.36 -5.03 -2.39
CA ASP A 63 -12.56 -4.19 -2.33
C ASP A 63 -13.00 -3.67 -3.70
N ARG A 64 -12.10 -3.55 -4.69
CA ARG A 64 -12.42 -3.12 -6.06
C ARG A 64 -13.16 -4.17 -6.89
N LEU A 65 -13.13 -5.44 -6.49
CA LEU A 65 -13.93 -6.48 -7.14
C LEU A 65 -15.45 -6.23 -6.98
N TYR A 66 -15.84 -5.42 -5.99
CA TYR A 66 -17.22 -5.00 -5.77
C TYR A 66 -17.65 -3.83 -6.66
N LEU A 67 -16.73 -3.14 -7.33
CA LEU A 67 -17.04 -2.08 -8.27
C LEU A 67 -17.66 -2.65 -9.55
N ILE A 68 -18.72 -2.01 -10.04
CA ILE A 68 -19.28 -2.23 -11.36
C ILE A 68 -18.78 -1.10 -12.26
N GLN A 69 -17.82 -1.42 -13.12
CA GLN A 69 -17.30 -0.43 -14.06
C GLN A 69 -18.41 -0.04 -15.05
N PRO A 70 -18.77 1.25 -15.14
CA PRO A 70 -19.77 1.70 -16.10
C PRO A 70 -19.26 1.58 -17.53
N ASP A 71 -20.18 1.44 -18.47
CA ASP A 71 -19.84 1.57 -19.90
C ASP A 71 -19.33 2.99 -20.18
N PRO A 72 -18.32 3.13 -21.04
CA PRO A 72 -17.85 4.45 -21.45
C PRO A 72 -18.98 5.26 -22.06
N THR A 73 -19.35 6.37 -21.47
CA THR A 73 -20.36 7.27 -22.03
C THR A 73 -19.82 7.90 -23.31
N ILE A 74 -20.49 7.67 -24.42
CA ILE A 74 -20.22 8.33 -25.69
C ILE A 74 -20.83 9.75 -25.56
N SER A 75 -20.00 10.76 -25.28
CA SER A 75 -20.44 12.14 -25.47
C SER A 75 -20.45 12.45 -26.97
N GLU A 76 -21.62 12.74 -27.51
CA GLU A 76 -21.79 13.10 -28.93
C GLU A 76 -21.08 14.42 -29.32
N GLU A 77 -20.46 15.13 -28.37
CA GLU A 77 -19.95 16.50 -28.57
C GLU A 77 -18.42 16.62 -28.73
N GLU A 78 -17.63 15.53 -28.53
CA GLU A 78 -16.16 15.59 -28.66
C GLU A 78 -15.62 14.46 -29.53
N GLU A 79 -15.61 14.67 -30.85
CA GLU A 79 -14.87 13.81 -31.78
C GLU A 79 -13.36 13.87 -31.47
N GLY A 80 -12.82 12.84 -30.80
CA GLY A 80 -11.39 12.59 -30.66
C GLY A 80 -10.80 12.58 -29.26
N GLU A 81 -11.54 12.82 -28.17
CA GLU A 81 -11.06 12.60 -26.82
C GLU A 81 -11.37 11.16 -26.32
N PRO A 82 -10.46 10.51 -25.57
CA PRO A 82 -10.75 9.22 -24.97
C PRO A 82 -11.92 9.36 -24.01
N HIS A 83 -12.91 8.48 -24.13
CA HIS A 83 -14.08 8.42 -23.27
C HIS A 83 -13.65 8.40 -21.79
N LYS A 84 -13.95 9.46 -21.05
CA LYS A 84 -13.70 9.53 -19.61
C LYS A 84 -14.77 8.73 -18.88
N LEU A 85 -14.33 7.76 -18.09
CA LEU A 85 -15.20 7.13 -17.11
C LEU A 85 -15.53 8.16 -16.00
N PRO A 86 -16.74 8.10 -15.41
CA PRO A 86 -17.06 8.91 -14.24
C PRO A 86 -16.10 8.57 -13.09
N PRO A 87 -15.95 9.45 -12.08
CA PRO A 87 -15.19 9.17 -10.88
C PRO A 87 -15.60 7.85 -10.22
N GLU A 88 -14.65 7.08 -9.70
CA GLU A 88 -14.89 5.73 -9.17
C GLU A 88 -15.83 5.69 -7.97
N ASP A 89 -15.93 6.77 -7.21
CA ASP A 89 -16.86 6.94 -6.10
C ASP A 89 -18.34 7.08 -6.55
N GLU A 90 -18.57 7.30 -7.85
CA GLU A 90 -19.90 7.30 -8.46
C GLU A 90 -20.29 5.94 -9.05
N TRP A 91 -19.37 4.95 -9.06
CA TRP A 91 -19.67 3.64 -9.65
C TRP A 91 -20.59 2.82 -8.75
N ALA A 92 -21.47 2.03 -9.38
CA ALA A 92 -22.32 1.09 -8.66
C ALA A 92 -21.49 0.00 -7.99
N LEU A 93 -22.01 -0.52 -6.89
CA LEU A 93 -21.39 -1.63 -6.16
C LEU A 93 -22.22 -2.91 -6.35
N LYS A 94 -21.53 -4.03 -6.43
CA LYS A 94 -22.12 -5.38 -6.34
C LYS A 94 -22.54 -5.67 -4.91
N ASP A 95 -23.51 -6.56 -4.75
CA ASP A 95 -23.82 -7.12 -3.43
C ASP A 95 -22.65 -7.98 -2.91
N VAL A 96 -22.54 -8.10 -1.58
CA VAL A 96 -21.42 -8.83 -0.93
C VAL A 96 -21.38 -10.28 -1.39
N GLU A 97 -22.54 -10.87 -1.59
CA GLU A 97 -22.73 -12.28 -1.97
C GLU A 97 -22.39 -12.56 -3.45
N GLU A 98 -22.21 -11.55 -4.28
CA GLU A 98 -21.83 -11.73 -5.70
C GLU A 98 -20.35 -12.10 -5.87
N ILE A 99 -19.52 -11.90 -4.85
CA ILE A 99 -18.10 -12.24 -4.91
C ILE A 99 -17.84 -13.51 -4.12
N GLU A 100 -17.46 -14.57 -4.84
CA GLU A 100 -17.00 -15.84 -4.26
C GLU A 100 -15.59 -15.68 -3.70
N VAL A 101 -15.50 -15.28 -2.42
CA VAL A 101 -14.25 -14.82 -1.76
C VAL A 101 -13.12 -15.84 -1.89
N GLU A 102 -13.34 -17.09 -1.44
CA GLU A 102 -12.29 -18.12 -1.42
C GLU A 102 -11.83 -18.49 -2.82
N ALA A 103 -12.78 -18.59 -3.78
CA ALA A 103 -12.48 -18.87 -5.18
C ALA A 103 -11.66 -17.73 -5.80
N SER A 104 -12.03 -16.48 -5.51
CA SER A 104 -11.33 -15.27 -5.99
C SER A 104 -9.91 -15.19 -5.44
N ILE A 105 -9.71 -15.39 -4.13
CA ILE A 105 -8.38 -15.40 -3.50
C ILE A 105 -7.52 -16.52 -4.11
N SER A 106 -8.08 -17.72 -4.26
CA SER A 106 -7.36 -18.86 -4.86
C SER A 106 -6.96 -18.59 -6.31
N ALA A 107 -7.83 -17.94 -7.10
CA ALA A 107 -7.55 -17.57 -8.49
C ALA A 107 -6.42 -16.53 -8.57
N LEU A 108 -6.50 -15.46 -7.78
CA LEU A 108 -5.46 -14.43 -7.69
C LEU A 108 -4.11 -15.03 -7.30
N ARG A 109 -4.07 -15.83 -6.24
CA ARG A 109 -2.83 -16.47 -5.78
C ARG A 109 -2.14 -17.30 -6.86
N LYS A 110 -2.92 -18.01 -7.69
CA LYS A 110 -2.38 -18.84 -8.78
C LYS A 110 -1.90 -18.03 -9.98
N ALA A 111 -2.53 -16.88 -10.23
CA ALA A 111 -2.32 -16.09 -11.43
C ALA A 111 -1.21 -15.03 -11.26
N LEU A 112 -1.03 -14.50 -10.04
CA LEU A 112 -0.13 -13.37 -9.81
C LEU A 112 1.33 -13.83 -9.67
N PRO A 113 2.26 -13.28 -10.48
CA PRO A 113 3.67 -13.70 -10.49
C PRO A 113 4.51 -13.05 -9.38
N LEU A 114 4.03 -11.98 -8.77
CA LEU A 114 4.74 -11.18 -7.78
C LEU A 114 4.22 -11.43 -6.36
N PRO A 115 5.01 -11.11 -5.31
CA PRO A 115 4.51 -11.00 -3.96
C PRO A 115 3.30 -10.06 -3.89
N VAL A 116 2.28 -10.44 -3.11
CA VAL A 116 1.02 -9.71 -3.01
C VAL A 116 0.88 -9.05 -1.64
N VAL A 117 0.56 -7.76 -1.65
CA VAL A 117 -0.08 -7.05 -0.54
C VAL A 117 -1.59 -7.19 -0.73
N PHE A 118 -2.27 -7.92 0.15
CA PHE A 118 -3.71 -8.10 0.06
C PHE A 118 -4.43 -7.08 0.92
N THR A 119 -5.29 -6.29 0.29
CA THR A 119 -6.00 -5.15 0.90
C THR A 119 -7.49 -5.27 0.66
N VAL A 120 -8.31 -5.08 1.72
CA VAL A 120 -9.76 -4.88 1.62
C VAL A 120 -10.09 -3.53 2.26
N ARG A 121 -9.95 -2.46 1.51
CA ARG A 121 -10.07 -1.09 2.03
C ARG A 121 -11.51 -0.76 2.41
N PRO A 122 -11.79 -0.30 3.66
CA PRO A 122 -13.11 0.16 4.05
C PRO A 122 -13.45 1.51 3.41
N VAL A 123 -14.74 1.79 3.24
CA VAL A 123 -15.22 3.07 2.69
C VAL A 123 -14.75 4.27 3.52
N SER A 124 -14.64 4.11 4.84
CA SER A 124 -14.14 5.16 5.75
C SER A 124 -12.71 5.62 5.46
N GLU A 125 -11.92 4.79 4.76
CA GLU A 125 -10.54 5.07 4.36
C GLU A 125 -10.37 5.09 2.82
N GLY A 126 -11.44 5.44 2.10
CA GLY A 126 -11.42 5.62 0.64
C GLY A 126 -11.44 4.31 -0.16
N GLY A 127 -12.03 3.26 0.41
CA GLY A 127 -12.26 1.99 -0.26
C GLY A 127 -13.67 1.82 -0.78
N PHE A 128 -13.95 0.63 -1.34
CA PHE A 128 -15.20 0.30 -2.02
C PHE A 128 -15.91 -0.92 -1.43
N TYR A 129 -15.46 -1.42 -0.27
CA TYR A 129 -16.07 -2.61 0.32
C TYR A 129 -17.48 -2.30 0.84
N PRO A 130 -18.54 -2.92 0.30
CA PRO A 130 -19.94 -2.55 0.61
C PRO A 130 -20.49 -3.23 1.88
N GLY A 131 -19.78 -4.23 2.40
CA GLY A 131 -20.27 -5.08 3.50
C GLY A 131 -20.00 -4.53 4.89
N LYS A 132 -20.35 -5.34 5.88
CA LYS A 132 -20.09 -5.05 7.30
C LYS A 132 -18.62 -5.32 7.64
N GLU A 133 -18.12 -4.64 8.66
CA GLU A 133 -16.74 -4.83 9.15
C GLU A 133 -16.42 -6.30 9.45
N SER A 134 -17.32 -7.02 10.13
CA SER A 134 -17.11 -8.44 10.42
C SER A 134 -16.93 -9.32 9.17
N GLN A 135 -17.61 -8.99 8.07
CA GLN A 135 -17.45 -9.70 6.79
C GLN A 135 -16.12 -9.32 6.13
N ARG A 136 -15.72 -8.05 6.21
CA ARG A 136 -14.42 -7.58 5.72
C ARG A 136 -13.26 -8.26 6.42
N LEU A 137 -13.32 -8.34 7.75
CA LEU A 137 -12.31 -9.04 8.55
C LEU A 137 -12.23 -10.54 8.22
N ALA A 138 -13.36 -11.18 7.93
CA ALA A 138 -13.37 -12.59 7.49
C ALA A 138 -12.67 -12.77 6.13
N ILE A 139 -12.76 -11.79 5.21
CA ILE A 139 -12.02 -11.82 3.94
C ILE A 139 -10.51 -11.67 4.19
N LEU A 140 -10.09 -10.77 5.08
CA LEU A 140 -8.68 -10.62 5.47
C LEU A 140 -8.14 -11.90 6.11
N GLU A 141 -8.92 -12.55 6.98
CA GLU A 141 -8.58 -13.83 7.57
C GLU A 141 -8.41 -14.93 6.49
N ALA A 142 -9.34 -15.05 5.55
CA ALA A 142 -9.25 -15.99 4.44
C ALA A 142 -8.01 -15.76 3.57
N ALA A 143 -7.60 -14.49 3.36
CA ALA A 143 -6.38 -14.17 2.66
C ALA A 143 -5.13 -14.61 3.42
N ILE A 144 -5.07 -14.39 4.74
CA ILE A 144 -4.00 -14.88 5.62
C ILE A 144 -3.88 -16.39 5.54
N GLU A 145 -5.01 -17.12 5.64
CA GLU A 145 -5.05 -18.58 5.53
C GLU A 145 -4.60 -19.10 4.15
N SER A 146 -4.68 -18.26 3.13
CA SER A 146 -4.22 -18.57 1.77
C SER A 146 -2.74 -18.23 1.52
N ASP A 147 -1.96 -17.94 2.56
CA ASP A 147 -0.53 -17.64 2.51
C ASP A 147 -0.17 -16.49 1.53
N VAL A 148 -0.90 -15.38 1.58
CA VAL A 148 -0.48 -14.14 0.88
C VAL A 148 0.84 -13.64 1.46
N SER A 149 1.61 -12.84 0.70
CA SER A 149 2.91 -12.37 1.17
C SER A 149 2.80 -11.30 2.26
N TRP A 150 1.86 -10.38 2.06
CA TRP A 150 1.56 -9.28 2.98
C TRP A 150 0.05 -9.09 3.11
N ILE A 151 -0.38 -8.64 4.28
CA ILE A 151 -1.75 -8.22 4.54
C ILE A 151 -1.75 -6.75 5.01
N ASP A 152 -2.65 -5.94 4.44
CA ASP A 152 -2.87 -4.57 4.91
C ASP A 152 -3.97 -4.57 5.98
N LEU A 153 -3.62 -4.16 7.19
CA LEU A 153 -4.53 -4.05 8.32
C LEU A 153 -4.59 -2.59 8.76
N GLU A 154 -5.75 -1.95 8.57
CA GLU A 154 -5.93 -0.56 8.96
C GLU A 154 -5.83 -0.38 10.48
N LEU A 155 -5.21 0.71 10.92
CA LEU A 155 -5.11 1.06 12.35
C LEU A 155 -6.48 1.35 13.00
N SER A 156 -7.52 1.52 12.19
CA SER A 156 -8.91 1.70 12.62
C SER A 156 -9.62 0.40 13.03
N ILE A 157 -9.04 -0.79 12.73
CA ILE A 157 -9.54 -2.09 13.20
C ILE A 157 -9.46 -2.12 14.72
N ASP A 158 -10.52 -2.58 15.39
CA ASP A 158 -10.52 -2.72 16.86
C ASP A 158 -9.38 -3.64 17.36
N ASP A 159 -8.90 -3.38 18.56
CA ASP A 159 -7.69 -4.03 19.09
C ASP A 159 -7.84 -5.56 19.24
N ASP A 160 -9.01 -6.07 19.56
CA ASP A 160 -9.24 -7.52 19.73
C ASP A 160 -9.21 -8.23 18.37
N SER A 161 -9.94 -7.71 17.38
CA SER A 161 -9.94 -8.23 16.01
C SER A 161 -8.56 -8.13 15.38
N ARG A 162 -7.88 -6.99 15.57
CA ARG A 162 -6.52 -6.80 15.08
C ARG A 162 -5.57 -7.82 15.68
N SER A 163 -5.59 -8.02 16.99
CA SER A 163 -4.71 -8.98 17.69
C SER A 163 -4.91 -10.39 17.16
N SER A 164 -6.16 -10.81 16.94
CA SER A 164 -6.47 -12.11 16.36
C SER A 164 -5.90 -12.30 14.95
N LEU A 165 -6.06 -11.29 14.07
CA LEU A 165 -5.50 -11.34 12.71
C LEU A 165 -3.96 -11.33 12.72
N MET A 166 -3.34 -10.56 13.61
CA MET A 166 -1.87 -10.51 13.77
C MET A 166 -1.31 -11.85 14.23
N GLU A 167 -1.96 -12.54 15.17
CA GLU A 167 -1.54 -13.88 15.59
C GLU A 167 -1.59 -14.87 14.44
N LYS A 168 -2.69 -14.90 13.67
CA LYS A 168 -2.83 -15.75 12.49
C LYS A 168 -1.79 -15.44 11.42
N ALA A 169 -1.58 -14.15 11.13
CA ALA A 169 -0.56 -13.72 10.17
C ALA A 169 0.84 -14.19 10.59
N LYS A 170 1.17 -14.08 11.89
CA LYS A 170 2.44 -14.54 12.43
C LYS A 170 2.60 -16.06 12.31
N GLU A 171 1.55 -16.83 12.60
CA GLU A 171 1.56 -18.30 12.46
C GLU A 171 1.79 -18.75 11.01
N LYS A 172 1.23 -18.02 10.06
CA LYS A 172 1.37 -18.27 8.62
C LYS A 172 2.63 -17.65 8.00
N GLY A 173 3.36 -16.80 8.72
CA GLY A 173 4.51 -16.08 8.18
C GLY A 173 4.12 -14.97 7.21
N VAL A 174 2.87 -14.50 7.25
CA VAL A 174 2.37 -13.37 6.47
C VAL A 174 2.81 -12.07 7.14
N LYS A 175 3.42 -11.16 6.38
CA LYS A 175 3.84 -9.85 6.87
C LYS A 175 2.67 -8.87 6.94
N ILE A 176 2.74 -7.92 7.85
CA ILE A 176 1.66 -6.97 8.11
C ILE A 176 2.08 -5.55 7.79
N ILE A 177 1.26 -4.86 6.99
CA ILE A 177 1.28 -3.40 6.86
C ILE A 177 0.21 -2.85 7.81
N ALA A 178 0.62 -2.10 8.85
CA ALA A 178 -0.29 -1.34 9.70
C ALA A 178 -0.59 0.00 9.03
N SER A 179 -1.76 0.15 8.42
CA SER A 179 -2.05 1.29 7.56
C SER A 179 -3.06 2.28 8.16
N LYS A 180 -2.94 3.54 7.72
CA LYS A 180 -3.95 4.59 7.93
C LYS A 180 -4.03 5.49 6.71
N HIS A 181 -5.25 5.80 6.29
CA HIS A 181 -5.53 6.72 5.20
C HIS A 181 -6.41 7.88 5.70
N ASP A 182 -5.94 9.11 5.49
CA ASP A 182 -6.74 10.30 5.76
C ASP A 182 -7.21 10.89 4.42
N THR A 183 -8.49 10.68 4.12
CA THR A 183 -9.12 11.15 2.88
C THR A 183 -9.54 12.62 2.96
N ASN A 184 -9.49 13.23 4.16
CA ASN A 184 -10.01 14.56 4.40
C ASN A 184 -8.93 15.64 4.54
N GLY A 185 -7.66 15.23 4.72
CA GLY A 185 -6.59 16.20 4.88
C GLY A 185 -5.21 15.60 5.16
N MET A 186 -4.35 16.44 5.68
CA MET A 186 -2.99 16.11 6.05
C MET A 186 -2.75 16.50 7.51
N PRO A 187 -2.39 15.55 8.39
CA PRO A 187 -1.93 15.83 9.75
C PRO A 187 -0.63 16.63 9.75
N THR A 188 -0.25 17.15 10.90
CA THR A 188 1.05 17.80 11.06
C THR A 188 2.19 16.78 10.95
N GLN A 189 3.40 17.27 10.66
CA GLN A 189 4.62 16.45 10.67
C GLN A 189 4.73 15.63 11.97
N GLN A 190 4.48 16.25 13.12
CA GLN A 190 4.59 15.58 14.43
C GLN A 190 3.55 14.47 14.60
N ASP A 191 2.29 14.71 14.19
CA ASP A 191 1.25 13.68 14.27
C ASP A 191 1.59 12.45 13.39
N ILE A 192 2.27 12.67 12.25
CA ILE A 192 2.72 11.58 11.37
C ILE A 192 3.88 10.80 12.02
N ILE A 193 4.84 11.50 12.64
CA ILE A 193 5.96 10.89 13.37
C ILE A 193 5.42 10.05 14.54
N ASP A 194 4.51 10.60 15.32
CA ASP A 194 3.89 9.93 16.46
C ASP A 194 3.10 8.69 15.99
N LEU A 195 2.31 8.82 14.92
CA LEU A 195 1.59 7.69 14.32
C LEU A 195 2.54 6.54 13.96
N VAL A 196 3.67 6.84 13.29
CA VAL A 196 4.65 5.81 12.93
C VAL A 196 5.27 5.19 14.18
N SER A 197 5.73 6.02 15.12
CA SER A 197 6.48 5.58 16.30
C SER A 197 5.63 4.74 17.25
N GLU A 198 4.37 5.13 17.48
CA GLU A 198 3.46 4.46 18.41
C GLU A 198 2.92 3.13 17.86
N ASN A 199 2.91 2.94 16.53
CA ASN A 199 2.30 1.78 15.91
C ASN A 199 3.31 0.76 15.34
N GLN A 200 4.60 0.87 15.66
CA GLN A 200 5.64 -0.07 15.20
C GLN A 200 5.38 -1.53 15.60
N SER A 201 4.72 -1.77 16.74
CA SER A 201 4.37 -3.10 17.20
C SER A 201 3.13 -3.70 16.52
N LYS A 202 2.42 -2.91 15.71
CA LYS A 202 1.17 -3.32 15.05
C LYS A 202 1.37 -3.90 13.64
N GLY A 203 2.61 -3.97 13.16
CA GLY A 203 2.96 -4.55 11.87
C GLY A 203 4.45 -4.57 11.60
N ASP A 204 4.85 -5.16 10.49
CA ASP A 204 6.23 -5.14 10.00
C ASP A 204 6.59 -3.79 9.36
N LEU A 205 5.57 -3.00 9.00
CA LEU A 205 5.68 -1.70 8.38
C LEU A 205 4.46 -0.85 8.74
N VAL A 206 4.67 0.43 9.08
CA VAL A 206 3.59 1.41 9.25
C VAL A 206 3.42 2.21 7.96
N LYS A 207 2.21 2.24 7.41
CA LYS A 207 1.86 2.98 6.21
C LYS A 207 0.91 4.12 6.54
N PHE A 208 1.24 5.31 6.06
CA PHE A 208 0.34 6.46 6.11
C PHE A 208 0.16 7.07 4.73
N CYS A 209 -1.09 7.37 4.38
CA CYS A 209 -1.44 8.10 3.16
C CYS A 209 -2.41 9.24 3.52
N GLY A 210 -1.97 10.48 3.34
CA GLY A 210 -2.81 11.67 3.54
C GLY A 210 -3.25 12.30 2.23
N THR A 211 -4.20 13.23 2.32
CA THR A 211 -4.70 14.01 1.17
C THR A 211 -4.20 15.43 1.24
N SER A 212 -3.33 15.82 0.30
CA SER A 212 -2.77 17.17 0.24
C SER A 212 -3.74 18.14 -0.46
N ARG A 213 -4.04 19.24 0.19
CA ARG A 213 -4.80 20.38 -0.38
C ARG A 213 -3.88 21.30 -1.19
N ASP A 214 -2.63 21.37 -0.77
CA ASP A 214 -1.58 22.16 -1.41
C ASP A 214 -0.20 21.52 -1.19
N HIS A 215 0.83 22.11 -1.77
CA HIS A 215 2.22 21.63 -1.62
C HIS A 215 2.76 21.75 -0.19
N GLY A 216 2.22 22.65 0.63
CA GLY A 216 2.59 22.77 2.05
C GLY A 216 2.16 21.54 2.86
N ASP A 217 0.98 20.98 2.54
CA ASP A 217 0.52 19.72 3.10
C ASP A 217 1.47 18.55 2.72
N ALA A 218 1.90 18.47 1.45
CA ALA A 218 2.82 17.43 1.02
C ALA A 218 4.19 17.48 1.72
N LEU A 219 4.66 18.68 2.10
CA LEU A 219 5.88 18.84 2.88
C LEU A 219 5.81 18.18 4.26
N GLN A 220 4.62 18.02 4.86
CA GLN A 220 4.47 17.31 6.14
C GLN A 220 4.96 15.86 6.01
N ILE A 221 4.65 15.20 4.89
CA ILE A 221 5.11 13.82 4.57
C ILE A 221 6.64 13.77 4.44
N VAL A 222 7.20 14.68 3.63
CA VAL A 222 8.65 14.70 3.36
C VAL A 222 9.43 14.98 4.65
N ASN A 223 8.99 15.97 5.45
CA ASN A 223 9.62 16.33 6.70
C ASN A 223 9.50 15.21 7.75
N ALA A 224 8.35 14.55 7.85
CA ALA A 224 8.18 13.41 8.76
C ALA A 224 9.09 12.23 8.35
N ALA A 225 9.19 11.93 7.06
CA ALA A 225 10.06 10.87 6.56
C ALA A 225 11.54 11.20 6.80
N GLU A 226 11.96 12.47 6.62
CA GLU A 226 13.32 12.91 6.91
C GLU A 226 13.71 12.75 8.40
N GLU A 227 12.78 13.04 9.31
CA GLU A 227 13.00 12.83 10.75
C GLU A 227 13.08 11.35 11.12
N LEU A 228 12.25 10.52 10.45
CA LEU A 228 12.15 9.09 10.74
C LEU A 228 13.24 8.24 10.06
N LYS A 229 13.94 8.75 9.05
CA LYS A 229 14.83 7.94 8.18
C LYS A 229 15.90 7.15 8.92
N ASP A 230 16.36 7.64 10.07
CA ASP A 230 17.39 7.02 10.89
C ASP A 230 16.85 6.40 12.20
N SER A 231 15.52 6.39 12.38
CA SER A 231 14.88 5.86 13.60
C SER A 231 14.96 4.32 13.70
N GLY A 232 15.22 3.62 12.60
CA GLY A 232 15.15 2.16 12.52
C GLY A 232 13.73 1.62 12.33
N HIS A 233 12.72 2.49 12.32
CA HIS A 233 11.32 2.11 12.06
C HIS A 233 11.08 1.74 10.60
N GLY A 234 10.24 0.74 10.36
CA GLY A 234 9.72 0.43 9.03
C GLY A 234 8.55 1.34 8.70
N PHE A 235 8.64 2.11 7.62
CA PHE A 235 7.54 2.99 7.22
C PHE A 235 7.39 3.19 5.72
N SER A 236 6.18 3.60 5.32
CA SER A 236 5.81 4.04 3.96
C SER A 236 4.88 5.25 4.11
N LEU A 237 5.39 6.43 3.82
CA LEU A 237 4.66 7.70 3.96
C LEU A 237 4.43 8.32 2.60
N MET A 238 3.19 8.70 2.32
CA MET A 238 2.81 9.28 1.05
C MET A 238 1.65 10.25 1.18
N SER A 239 1.47 11.07 0.16
CA SER A 239 0.27 11.87 -0.02
C SER A 239 -0.37 11.62 -1.38
N LEU A 240 -1.64 12.01 -1.49
CA LEU A 240 -2.37 12.14 -2.74
C LEU A 240 -2.51 13.61 -3.11
N ASN A 241 -2.82 13.87 -4.38
CA ASN A 241 -3.02 15.20 -4.98
C ASN A 241 -1.72 16.04 -5.02
N ASN A 242 -1.78 17.32 -4.71
CA ASN A 242 -0.68 18.29 -4.84
C ASN A 242 0.60 17.84 -4.11
N GLY A 243 1.69 17.61 -4.84
CA GLY A 243 2.96 17.15 -4.28
C GLY A 243 2.97 15.69 -3.82
N GLY A 244 1.97 14.90 -4.22
CA GLY A 244 1.91 13.45 -3.93
C GLY A 244 3.08 12.67 -4.50
N ASP A 245 3.71 13.19 -5.55
CA ASP A 245 4.91 12.66 -6.16
C ASP A 245 6.18 12.84 -5.29
N TRP A 246 6.25 13.87 -4.45
CA TRP A 246 7.49 14.23 -3.74
C TRP A 246 7.99 13.13 -2.80
N GLY A 247 7.10 12.58 -1.97
CA GLY A 247 7.46 11.48 -1.06
C GLY A 247 7.87 10.22 -1.82
N ARG A 248 7.33 10.01 -3.02
CA ARG A 248 7.65 8.86 -3.89
C ARG A 248 8.99 9.03 -4.60
N LEU A 249 9.20 10.18 -5.21
CA LEU A 249 10.44 10.50 -5.94
C LEU A 249 11.67 10.51 -5.02
N HIS A 250 11.51 10.98 -3.79
CA HIS A 250 12.61 11.08 -2.82
C HIS A 250 12.66 9.92 -1.80
N ALA A 251 11.84 8.90 -1.99
CA ALA A 251 11.79 7.75 -1.08
C ALA A 251 13.15 7.08 -0.80
N PRO A 252 14.07 6.94 -1.77
CA PRO A 252 15.38 6.34 -1.51
C PRO A 252 16.20 7.12 -0.48
N ILE A 253 16.31 8.44 -0.61
CA ILE A 253 17.08 9.27 0.34
C ILE A 253 16.36 9.49 1.67
N LEU A 254 15.05 9.27 1.71
CA LEU A 254 14.23 9.30 2.93
C LEU A 254 14.18 7.95 3.65
N ASN A 255 14.93 6.95 3.18
CA ASN A 255 14.98 5.59 3.73
C ASN A 255 13.59 4.94 3.89
N GLN A 256 12.64 5.26 3.03
CA GLN A 256 11.36 4.58 3.03
C GLN A 256 11.50 3.09 2.66
N ASN A 257 10.71 2.23 3.24
CA ASN A 257 10.78 0.78 3.01
C ASN A 257 10.01 0.35 1.78
N LEU A 258 8.90 1.02 1.52
CA LEU A 258 7.94 0.67 0.48
C LEU A 258 7.40 1.96 -0.15
N VAL A 259 7.28 1.95 -1.47
CA VAL A 259 6.71 3.05 -2.24
C VAL A 259 5.61 2.51 -3.14
N TYR A 260 4.49 3.21 -3.16
CA TYR A 260 3.38 2.85 -4.03
C TYR A 260 3.45 3.61 -5.35
N ALA A 261 3.41 2.88 -6.44
CA ALA A 261 3.39 3.37 -7.82
C ALA A 261 2.11 2.90 -8.55
N THR A 262 1.87 3.44 -9.72
CA THR A 262 0.77 3.05 -10.61
C THR A 262 1.27 2.57 -11.97
N MET A 263 0.41 1.86 -12.71
CA MET A 263 0.64 1.55 -14.13
C MET A 263 0.05 2.62 -15.07
N GLN A 264 -0.68 3.59 -14.52
CA GLN A 264 -1.34 4.64 -15.30
C GLN A 264 -0.41 5.85 -15.52
N ASN A 265 -0.83 6.72 -16.46
CA ASN A 265 -0.23 8.04 -16.69
C ASN A 265 1.28 8.04 -16.93
N GLU A 266 1.79 7.15 -17.80
CA GLU A 266 3.19 7.15 -18.21
C GLU A 266 3.57 8.54 -18.79
N PHE A 267 4.75 9.05 -18.41
CA PHE A 267 5.29 10.37 -18.77
C PHE A 267 4.50 11.59 -18.25
N ARG A 268 3.63 11.42 -17.28
CA ARG A 268 2.97 12.52 -16.57
C ARG A 268 2.53 12.11 -15.18
N LEU A 269 2.40 13.08 -14.29
CA LEU A 269 1.77 12.85 -13.00
C LEU A 269 0.25 12.71 -13.20
N SER A 270 -0.36 11.81 -12.45
CA SER A 270 -1.81 11.75 -12.35
C SER A 270 -2.34 12.96 -11.58
N ASP A 271 -3.61 13.28 -11.76
CA ASP A 271 -4.29 14.33 -10.98
C ASP A 271 -4.26 14.02 -9.46
N LYS A 272 -4.07 12.75 -9.10
CA LYS A 272 -3.91 12.29 -7.72
C LYS A 272 -2.46 12.31 -7.20
N GLY A 273 -1.49 12.85 -7.97
CA GLY A 273 -0.07 12.88 -7.59
C GLY A 273 0.60 11.49 -7.58
N LEU A 274 0.01 10.51 -8.28
CA LEU A 274 0.60 9.18 -8.43
C LEU A 274 1.65 9.19 -9.54
N VAL A 275 2.71 8.41 -9.34
CA VAL A 275 3.83 8.29 -10.30
C VAL A 275 3.78 6.90 -10.93
N ASN A 276 3.90 6.86 -12.29
CA ASN A 276 4.04 5.60 -13.00
C ASN A 276 5.34 4.90 -12.58
N ILE A 277 5.33 3.56 -12.47
CA ILE A 277 6.50 2.80 -12.03
C ILE A 277 7.72 3.02 -12.92
N ARG A 278 7.56 3.16 -14.25
CA ARG A 278 8.67 3.39 -15.16
C ARG A 278 9.27 4.77 -14.95
N ASP A 279 8.41 5.80 -14.84
CA ASP A 279 8.83 7.17 -14.58
C ASP A 279 9.53 7.30 -13.23
N LEU A 280 9.04 6.57 -12.21
CA LEU A 280 9.66 6.53 -10.89
C LEU A 280 11.08 5.95 -10.94
N LYS A 281 11.28 4.83 -11.63
CA LYS A 281 12.59 4.19 -11.79
C LYS A 281 13.55 5.02 -12.62
N GLU A 282 13.05 5.68 -13.67
CA GLU A 282 13.84 6.60 -14.48
C GLU A 282 14.27 7.83 -13.67
N ALA A 283 13.36 8.40 -12.87
CA ALA A 283 13.68 9.51 -11.99
C ALA A 283 14.75 9.12 -10.94
N TRP A 284 14.64 7.96 -10.32
CA TRP A 284 15.65 7.48 -9.36
C TRP A 284 17.02 7.25 -10.04
N THR A 285 17.02 6.74 -11.26
CA THR A 285 18.26 6.59 -12.05
C THR A 285 18.88 7.95 -12.39
N LEU A 286 18.05 8.92 -12.81
CA LEU A 286 18.50 10.28 -13.15
C LEU A 286 19.04 11.03 -11.93
N LEU A 287 18.43 10.81 -10.76
CA LEU A 287 18.81 11.44 -9.49
C LEU A 287 19.96 10.71 -8.79
N GLU A 288 20.43 9.60 -9.34
CA GLU A 288 21.51 8.76 -8.78
C GLU A 288 21.17 8.22 -7.36
N TYR A 289 19.91 7.85 -7.14
CA TYR A 289 19.40 7.28 -5.89
C TYR A 289 19.58 5.77 -5.82
#